data_757964126c6c70df8bf463e997e387df
#
_entry.id   757964126c6c70df8bf463e997e387df
#
_cell.length_a   1.000
_cell.length_b   1.000
_cell.length_c   1.000
_cell.angle_alpha   90.00
_cell.angle_beta   90.00
_cell.angle_gamma   90.00
#
_symmetry.space_group_name_H-M   'P 1'
#
loop_
_entity.id
_entity.type
_entity.pdbx_description
1 polymer ?
#
loop_
_entity_poly.entity_id
_entity_poly.type
_entity_poly.pdbx_seq_one_letter_code
_entity_poly.pdbx_strand_id
1 'polypeptide(L)' 'MPDSRRFEAQPIKKIIDQETGVHVGWLYEWNTGDLEPMWCNGPKLNVRYEDIPPEQMPNG' A
#
# COMPACT_ATOMS: atom_id res chain seq x y z
N MET A 1 20.79 -15.99 -14.41
CA MET A 1 20.13 -16.75 -13.52
C MET A 1 19.24 -15.96 -12.58
N PRO A 2 18.14 -16.41 -12.41
CA PRO A 2 17.23 -15.65 -11.60
C PRO A 2 17.64 -15.67 -10.16
N ASP A 3 17.43 -14.55 -9.57
CA ASP A 3 17.69 -14.39 -8.19
C ASP A 3 16.49 -14.86 -7.40
N SER A 4 16.66 -15.90 -6.64
CA SER A 4 15.55 -16.42 -5.86
C SER A 4 15.21 -15.55 -4.68
N ARG A 5 16.01 -14.53 -4.41
CA ARG A 5 15.73 -13.62 -3.31
C ARG A 5 15.19 -12.30 -3.77
N ARG A 6 14.40 -12.32 -4.80
CA ARG A 6 13.75 -11.15 -5.26
C ARG A 6 12.85 -10.55 -4.20
N PHE A 7 12.98 -9.26 -3.97
CA PHE A 7 12.09 -8.56 -3.06
C PHE A 7 10.85 -8.10 -3.82
N GLU A 8 9.70 -8.45 -3.30
CA GLU A 8 8.43 -8.08 -3.93
C GLU A 8 7.51 -7.49 -2.88
N ALA A 9 6.80 -6.46 -3.28
CA ALA A 9 5.82 -5.83 -2.42
C ALA A 9 4.48 -5.80 -3.12
N GLN A 10 3.41 -5.93 -2.35
CA GLN A 10 2.07 -5.84 -2.90
C GLN A 10 1.21 -5.00 -1.99
N PRO A 11 0.27 -4.25 -2.55
CA PRO A 11 -0.60 -3.43 -1.72
C PRO A 11 -1.58 -4.32 -0.98
N ILE A 12 -1.72 -4.08 0.31
CA ILE A 12 -2.67 -4.83 1.13
C ILE A 12 -3.78 -3.94 1.67
N LYS A 13 -3.56 -2.64 1.73
CA LYS A 13 -4.57 -1.69 2.17
C LYS A 13 -4.37 -0.39 1.45
N LYS A 14 -5.43 0.40 1.34
CA LYS A 14 -5.31 1.76 0.81
C LYS A 14 -5.36 2.74 1.97
N ILE A 15 -4.67 3.85 1.79
CA ILE A 15 -4.55 4.87 2.82
C ILE A 15 -5.44 6.03 2.43
N ILE A 16 -6.35 6.39 3.34
CA ILE A 16 -7.36 7.41 3.09
C ILE A 16 -7.14 8.56 4.06
N ASP A 17 -7.19 9.77 3.55
CA ASP A 17 -7.14 10.95 4.41
C ASP A 17 -8.38 10.97 5.27
N GLN A 18 -8.19 11.01 6.59
CA GLN A 18 -9.29 10.92 7.53
C GLN A 18 -10.23 12.12 7.44
N GLU A 19 -9.70 13.26 7.05
CA GLU A 19 -10.48 14.49 7.01
C GLU A 19 -11.25 14.67 5.71
N THR A 20 -10.64 14.29 4.59
CA THR A 20 -11.25 14.55 3.30
C THR A 20 -11.83 13.31 2.64
N GLY A 21 -11.41 12.12 3.10
CA GLY A 21 -11.83 10.88 2.46
C GLY A 21 -11.12 10.61 1.15
N VAL A 22 -10.08 11.36 0.86
CA VAL A 22 -9.35 11.20 -0.40
C VAL A 22 -8.30 10.09 -0.26
N HIS A 23 -8.15 9.29 -1.30
CA HIS A 23 -7.15 8.24 -1.34
C HIS A 23 -5.77 8.89 -1.50
N VAL A 24 -4.89 8.67 -0.53
CA VAL A 24 -3.61 9.37 -0.49
C VAL A 24 -2.41 8.43 -0.55
N GLY A 25 -2.64 7.13 -0.60
CA GLY A 25 -1.53 6.21 -0.72
C GLY A 25 -1.96 4.77 -0.59
N TRP A 26 -0.97 3.90 -0.53
CA TRP A 26 -1.18 2.45 -0.41
C TRP A 26 -0.25 1.92 0.65
N LEU A 27 -0.71 0.94 1.43
CA LEU A 27 0.14 0.22 2.35
C LEU A 27 0.57 -1.07 1.69
N TYR A 28 1.87 -1.24 1.55
CA TYR A 28 2.45 -2.40 0.89
C TYR A 28 3.02 -3.36 1.92
N GLU A 29 2.93 -4.62 1.61
CA GLU A 29 3.60 -5.65 2.40
C GLU A 29 4.65 -6.32 1.52
N TRP A 30 5.88 -6.35 2.03
CA TRP A 30 6.97 -7.01 1.36
C TRP A 30 6.94 -8.50 1.63
N ASN A 31 7.52 -9.29 0.73
CA ASN A 31 7.58 -10.73 0.92
C ASN A 31 8.42 -11.12 2.14
N THR A 32 9.10 -10.17 2.76
CA THR A 32 9.83 -10.39 4.00
C THR A 32 8.95 -10.22 5.23
N GLY A 33 7.71 -9.72 5.05
CA GLY A 33 6.82 -9.45 6.16
C GLY A 33 6.80 -8.00 6.61
N ASP A 34 7.65 -7.17 6.02
CA ASP A 34 7.71 -5.76 6.40
C ASP A 34 6.59 -4.98 5.73
N LEU A 35 6.08 -3.97 6.43
CA LEU A 35 5.04 -3.11 5.91
C LEU A 35 5.63 -1.75 5.61
N GLU A 36 5.21 -1.16 4.50
CA GLU A 36 5.72 0.14 4.10
C GLU A 36 4.64 0.93 3.40
N PRO A 37 4.34 2.16 3.88
CA PRO A 37 3.38 3.00 3.18
C PRO A 37 4.02 3.68 1.99
N MET A 38 3.26 3.75 0.91
CA MET A 38 3.67 4.47 -0.30
C MET A 38 2.69 5.61 -0.50
N TRP A 39 3.19 6.84 -0.43
CA TRP A 39 2.36 8.04 -0.44
C TRP A 39 2.30 8.64 -1.83
N CYS A 40 1.13 9.13 -2.22
CA CYS A 40 0.98 9.78 -3.51
C CYS A 40 1.59 11.18 -3.50
N ASN A 41 1.40 11.91 -2.41
CA ASN A 41 1.87 13.29 -2.33
C ASN A 41 2.60 13.55 -1.03
N GLY A 42 3.31 12.56 -0.52
CA GLY A 42 4.01 12.73 0.73
C GLY A 42 3.20 12.25 1.92
N PRO A 43 3.88 12.01 3.03
CA PRO A 43 3.22 11.40 4.19
C PRO A 43 2.19 12.32 4.82
N LYS A 44 1.15 11.71 5.37
CA LYS A 44 0.10 12.40 6.10
C LYS A 44 -0.08 11.74 7.44
N LEU A 45 -0.48 12.54 8.42
CA LEU A 45 -0.57 12.04 9.78
C LEU A 45 -1.95 11.52 10.15
N ASN A 46 -2.98 12.12 9.58
CA ASN A 46 -4.34 11.81 9.98
C ASN A 46 -5.01 10.96 8.92
N VAL A 47 -4.69 9.67 8.91
CA VAL A 47 -5.17 8.77 7.87
C VAL A 47 -5.78 7.53 8.49
N ARG A 48 -6.58 6.84 7.70
CA ARG A 48 -7.08 5.52 8.07
C ARG A 48 -6.72 4.55 6.97
N TYR A 49 -6.71 3.27 7.31
CA TYR A 49 -6.36 2.21 6.38
C TYR A 49 -7.62 1.41 6.09
N GLU A 50 -7.89 1.19 4.81
CA GLU A 50 -9.08 0.46 4.37
C GLU A 50 -8.69 -0.71 3.51
N ASP A 51 -9.52 -1.75 3.56
CA ASP A 51 -9.29 -2.92 2.71
C ASP A 51 -9.44 -2.54 1.25
N ILE A 52 -8.65 -3.20 0.41
CA ILE A 52 -8.72 -2.97 -1.02
C ILE A 52 -9.75 -3.92 -1.60
N PRO A 53 -10.81 -3.41 -2.27
CA PRO A 53 -11.76 -4.30 -2.93
C PRO A 53 -11.05 -5.07 -4.05
N PRO A 54 -11.50 -6.30 -4.32
CA PRO A 54 -10.83 -7.11 -5.35
C PRO A 54 -10.75 -6.43 -6.71
N GLU A 55 -11.77 -5.66 -7.07
CA GLU A 55 -11.77 -5.01 -8.37
C GLU A 55 -10.82 -3.84 -8.45
N GLN A 56 -10.30 -3.36 -7.31
CA GLN A 56 -9.33 -2.27 -7.30
C GLN A 56 -7.92 -2.76 -7.04
N MET A 57 -7.76 -4.05 -6.80
CA MET A 57 -6.46 -4.58 -6.50
C MET A 57 -5.64 -4.68 -7.76
N PRO A 58 -4.43 -4.09 -7.77
CA PRO A 58 -3.61 -4.21 -8.98
C PRO A 58 -3.18 -5.65 -9.18
N ASN A 59 -3.12 -6.05 -10.43
CA ASN A 59 -2.63 -7.37 -10.77
C ASN A 59 -1.12 -7.33 -10.75
N GLY A 60 -0.56 -8.06 -9.85
CA GLY A 60 0.88 -8.07 -9.68
C GLY A 60 1.59 -8.85 -10.73
#